data_9d3b0f8b1c0b122d782725d9e92e5e51
#
_entry.id   9d3b0f8b1c0b122d782725d9e92e5e51
#
_cell.length_a   1.000
_cell.length_b   1.000
_cell.length_c   1.000
_cell.angle_alpha   90.00
_cell.angle_beta   90.00
_cell.angle_gamma   90.00
#
_symmetry.space_group_name_H-M   'P 1'
#
loop_
_entity.id
_entity.type
_entity.pdbx_description
1 polymer ?
#
loop_
_entity_poly.entity_id
_entity_poly.type
_entity_poly.pdbx_seq_one_letter_code
_entity_poly.pdbx_strand_id
1 'polypeptide(L)'
;PTAEQAKAVKCKMLICHGADDTFIKKETVDEFQKVLKDNKVDLQFESYPGVLHSFTVPGAEKAGIPGLKYDEKADKQSWESMKKVFEEVFKK
;
A
#
# COMPACT_ATOMS: atom_id res chain seq x y z
N PRO A 1 8.94 10.01 1.11
CA PRO A 1 9.09 11.01 2.20
C PRO A 1 10.55 11.30 2.48
N THR A 2 10.80 12.43 3.12
CA THR A 2 12.13 12.74 3.63
C THR A 2 12.39 11.98 4.94
N ALA A 3 13.66 11.89 5.35
CA ALA A 3 14.00 11.26 6.63
C ALA A 3 13.31 11.99 7.80
N GLU A 4 13.21 13.32 7.73
CA GLU A 4 12.53 14.10 8.76
C GLU A 4 11.06 13.79 8.85
N GLN A 5 10.39 13.66 7.69
CA GLN A 5 8.99 13.27 7.64
C GLN A 5 8.78 11.86 8.20
N ALA A 6 9.67 10.92 7.86
CA ALA A 6 9.59 9.56 8.37
C ALA A 6 9.76 9.51 9.89
N LYS A 7 10.69 10.29 10.44
CA LYS A 7 10.90 10.36 11.89
C LYS A 7 9.70 10.91 12.65
N ALA A 8 8.89 11.71 11.98
CA ALA A 8 7.67 12.27 12.59
C ALA A 8 6.50 11.27 12.63
N VAL A 9 6.59 10.16 11.91
CA VAL A 9 5.55 9.13 11.91
C VAL A 9 5.61 8.34 13.21
N LYS A 10 4.51 8.38 13.97
CA LYS A 10 4.41 7.69 15.26
C LYS A 10 3.31 6.63 15.28
N CYS A 11 2.62 6.44 14.16
CA CYS A 11 1.58 5.43 14.04
C CYS A 11 2.10 4.19 13.32
N LYS A 12 1.34 3.10 13.41
CA LYS A 12 1.56 1.95 12.56
C LYS A 12 1.06 2.27 11.15
N MET A 13 1.82 1.92 10.13
CA MET A 13 1.44 2.12 8.73
C MET A 13 1.22 0.79 8.03
N LEU A 14 0.11 0.69 7.33
CA LEU A 14 -0.16 -0.41 6.40
C LEU A 14 -0.24 0.15 4.99
N ILE A 15 0.60 -0.35 4.10
CA ILE A 15 0.59 0.01 2.69
C ILE A 15 0.23 -1.24 1.88
N CYS A 16 -0.80 -1.15 1.07
CA CYS A 16 -1.22 -2.22 0.15
C CYS A 16 -1.01 -1.73 -1.28
N HIS A 17 -0.11 -2.38 -2.00
CA HIS A 17 0.36 -1.92 -3.31
C HIS A 17 0.20 -3.00 -4.38
N GLY A 18 -0.38 -2.63 -5.53
CA GLY A 18 -0.40 -3.50 -6.70
C GLY A 18 0.98 -3.55 -7.34
N ALA A 19 1.59 -4.72 -7.36
CA ALA A 19 2.97 -4.86 -7.84
C ALA A 19 3.13 -4.53 -9.32
N ASP A 20 2.06 -4.64 -10.10
CA ASP A 20 2.07 -4.34 -11.54
C ASP A 20 1.58 -2.90 -11.83
N ASP A 21 1.48 -2.06 -10.80
CA ASP A 21 1.10 -0.65 -10.94
C ASP A 21 2.15 0.10 -11.78
N THR A 22 1.75 0.60 -12.94
CA THR A 22 2.64 1.30 -13.87
C THR A 22 2.70 2.81 -13.61
N PHE A 23 1.84 3.35 -12.75
CA PHE A 23 1.86 4.76 -12.39
C PHE A 23 2.95 5.09 -11.38
N ILE A 24 3.38 4.11 -10.58
CA ILE A 24 4.40 4.26 -9.57
C ILE A 24 5.56 3.32 -9.89
N LYS A 25 6.74 3.88 -10.11
CA LYS A 25 7.91 3.07 -10.46
C LYS A 25 8.39 2.26 -9.27
N LYS A 26 8.92 1.07 -9.54
CA LYS A 26 9.44 0.19 -8.50
C LYS A 26 10.51 0.86 -7.66
N GLU A 27 11.40 1.62 -8.28
CA GLU A 27 12.47 2.34 -7.58
C GLU A 27 11.92 3.33 -6.56
N THR A 28 10.81 4.00 -6.91
CA THR A 28 10.13 4.93 -6.00
C THR A 28 9.56 4.19 -4.80
N VAL A 29 8.96 3.02 -5.04
CA VAL A 29 8.41 2.18 -3.97
C VAL A 29 9.51 1.68 -3.05
N ASP A 30 10.61 1.20 -3.62
CA ASP A 30 11.74 0.68 -2.85
C ASP A 30 12.37 1.78 -1.98
N GLU A 31 12.53 2.97 -2.53
CA GLU A 31 13.06 4.12 -1.79
C GLU A 31 12.12 4.54 -0.66
N PHE A 32 10.82 4.58 -0.93
CA PHE A 32 9.81 4.89 0.06
C PHE A 32 9.89 3.94 1.27
N GLN A 33 9.95 2.64 1.00
CA GLN A 33 10.07 1.64 2.07
C GLN A 33 11.38 1.80 2.84
N LYS A 34 12.48 2.06 2.14
CA LYS A 34 13.79 2.22 2.75
C LYS A 34 13.81 3.39 3.72
N VAL A 35 13.30 4.55 3.31
CA VAL A 35 13.28 5.74 4.17
C VAL A 35 12.46 5.47 5.44
N LEU A 36 11.31 4.82 5.30
CA LEU A 36 10.48 4.52 6.45
C LEU A 36 11.15 3.51 7.41
N LYS A 37 11.72 2.45 6.86
CA LYS A 37 12.39 1.43 7.66
C LYS A 37 13.65 1.96 8.35
N ASP A 38 14.46 2.76 7.64
CA ASP A 38 15.68 3.33 8.18
C ASP A 38 15.40 4.28 9.35
N ASN A 39 14.19 4.85 9.39
CA ASN A 39 13.76 5.75 10.47
C ASN A 39 12.82 5.06 11.47
N LYS A 40 12.84 3.74 11.51
CA LYS A 40 12.15 2.90 12.50
C LYS A 40 10.64 3.07 12.53
N VAL A 41 10.03 3.36 11.38
CA VAL A 41 8.58 3.40 11.26
C VAL A 41 8.03 1.97 11.33
N ASP A 42 6.97 1.76 12.10
CA ASP A 42 6.27 0.47 12.16
C ASP A 42 5.46 0.31 10.87
N LEU A 43 6.11 -0.26 9.85
CA LEU A 43 5.56 -0.39 8.51
C LEU A 43 5.27 -1.85 8.18
N GLN A 44 4.02 -2.11 7.77
CA GLN A 44 3.62 -3.35 7.12
C GLN A 44 3.36 -3.02 5.66
N PHE A 45 4.16 -3.57 4.76
CA PHE A 45 4.02 -3.33 3.33
C PHE A 45 3.62 -4.64 2.64
N GLU A 46 2.47 -4.63 1.96
CA GLU A 46 1.96 -5.76 1.22
C GLU A 46 1.95 -5.44 -0.26
N SER A 47 2.66 -6.25 -1.05
CA SER A 47 2.71 -6.13 -2.49
C SER A 47 1.94 -7.28 -3.12
N TYR A 48 1.05 -6.97 -4.06
CA TYR A 48 0.18 -7.96 -4.71
C TYR A 48 0.61 -8.18 -6.15
N PRO A 49 1.25 -9.34 -6.48
CA PRO A 49 1.67 -9.63 -7.85
C PRO A 49 0.49 -9.65 -8.82
N GLY A 50 0.70 -9.12 -10.03
CA GLY A 50 -0.34 -9.09 -11.07
C GLY A 50 -1.44 -8.08 -10.85
N VAL A 51 -1.36 -7.26 -9.80
CA VAL A 51 -2.40 -6.31 -9.43
C VAL A 51 -2.00 -4.91 -9.89
N LEU A 52 -2.95 -4.20 -10.49
CA LEU A 52 -2.75 -2.87 -11.07
C LEU A 52 -3.17 -1.74 -10.13
N HIS A 53 -3.02 -0.50 -10.61
CA HIS A 53 -3.40 0.70 -9.86
C HIS A 53 -4.93 0.75 -9.63
N SER A 54 -5.34 1.31 -8.50
CA SER A 54 -6.76 1.43 -8.11
C SER A 54 -7.49 0.09 -7.97
N PHE A 55 -6.79 -0.94 -7.52
CA PHE A 55 -7.34 -2.29 -7.43
C PHE A 55 -8.52 -2.42 -6.46
N THR A 56 -8.69 -1.49 -5.54
CA THR A 56 -9.82 -1.50 -4.58
C THR A 56 -11.05 -0.75 -5.10
N VAL A 57 -10.99 -0.19 -6.30
CA VAL A 57 -12.10 0.60 -6.88
C VAL A 57 -12.85 -0.26 -7.89
N PRO A 58 -14.05 -0.79 -7.58
CA PRO A 58 -14.85 -1.53 -8.56
C PRO A 58 -15.14 -0.67 -9.79
N GLY A 59 -14.90 -1.24 -10.98
CA GLY A 59 -15.10 -0.53 -12.23
C GLY A 59 -13.95 0.38 -12.64
N ALA A 60 -12.79 0.32 -11.95
CA ALA A 60 -11.64 1.16 -12.30
C ALA A 60 -11.22 1.00 -13.76
N GLU A 61 -11.31 -0.20 -14.33
CA GLU A 61 -10.99 -0.49 -15.74
C GLU A 61 -11.90 0.24 -16.71
N LYS A 62 -13.09 0.63 -16.28
CA LYS A 62 -14.06 1.38 -17.12
C LYS A 62 -13.67 2.83 -17.35
N ALA A 63 -12.69 3.33 -16.60
CA ALA A 63 -12.19 4.69 -16.82
C ALA A 63 -11.47 4.87 -18.15
N GLY A 64 -11.12 3.77 -18.84
CA GLY A 64 -10.45 3.82 -20.13
C GLY A 64 -8.97 4.21 -20.04
N ILE A 65 -8.41 4.23 -18.84
CA ILE A 65 -7.00 4.57 -18.62
C ILE A 65 -6.21 3.27 -18.44
N PRO A 66 -5.21 3.01 -19.31
CA PRO A 66 -4.39 1.81 -19.16
C PRO A 66 -3.71 1.76 -17.78
N GLY A 67 -3.66 0.57 -17.18
CA GLY A 67 -3.02 0.39 -15.88
C GLY A 67 -3.96 0.50 -14.68
N LEU A 68 -5.24 0.83 -14.90
CA LEU A 68 -6.26 0.83 -13.87
C LEU A 68 -7.11 -0.43 -13.98
N LYS A 69 -7.23 -1.19 -12.91
CA LYS A 69 -8.08 -2.38 -12.90
C LYS A 69 -8.43 -2.77 -11.46
N TYR A 70 -9.71 -3.07 -11.23
CA TYR A 70 -10.16 -3.66 -9.98
C TYR A 70 -9.69 -5.10 -9.86
N ASP A 71 -9.27 -5.50 -8.68
CA ASP A 71 -8.90 -6.90 -8.39
C ASP A 71 -9.62 -7.32 -7.11
N GLU A 72 -10.60 -8.19 -7.26
CA GLU A 72 -11.45 -8.62 -6.13
C GLU A 72 -10.64 -9.34 -5.05
N LYS A 73 -9.72 -10.20 -5.44
CA LYS A 73 -8.90 -10.95 -4.49
C LYS A 73 -7.99 -10.03 -3.68
N ALA A 74 -7.30 -9.10 -4.36
CA ALA A 74 -6.43 -8.15 -3.69
C ALA A 74 -7.24 -7.19 -2.82
N ASP A 75 -8.41 -6.75 -3.29
CA ASP A 75 -9.30 -5.90 -2.52
C ASP A 75 -9.68 -6.58 -1.20
N LYS A 76 -10.13 -7.82 -1.25
CA LYS A 76 -10.49 -8.58 -0.05
C LYS A 76 -9.29 -8.80 0.87
N GLN A 77 -8.12 -9.14 0.31
CA GLN A 77 -6.90 -9.32 1.08
C GLN A 77 -6.49 -8.04 1.81
N SER A 78 -6.48 -6.91 1.10
CA SER A 78 -6.12 -5.63 1.69
C SER A 78 -7.11 -5.21 2.78
N TRP A 79 -8.39 -5.48 2.59
CA TRP A 79 -9.42 -5.22 3.60
C TRP A 79 -9.19 -6.03 4.88
N GLU A 80 -8.88 -7.32 4.74
CA GLU A 80 -8.57 -8.18 5.89
C GLU A 80 -7.32 -7.70 6.63
N SER A 81 -6.28 -7.30 5.89
CA SER A 81 -5.06 -6.76 6.49
C SER A 81 -5.34 -5.47 7.24
N MET A 82 -6.18 -4.60 6.69
CA MET A 82 -6.59 -3.35 7.35
C MET A 82 -7.32 -3.65 8.66
N LYS A 83 -8.25 -4.61 8.66
CA LYS A 83 -8.97 -4.99 9.87
C LYS A 83 -8.03 -5.49 10.95
N LYS A 84 -7.04 -6.31 10.57
CA LYS A 84 -6.04 -6.82 11.52
C LYS A 84 -5.20 -5.71 12.13
N VAL A 85 -4.79 -4.72 11.32
CA VAL A 85 -4.04 -3.57 11.82
C VAL A 85 -4.87 -2.78 12.83
N PHE A 86 -6.15 -2.56 12.53
CA PHE A 86 -7.04 -1.87 13.45
C PHE A 86 -7.22 -2.64 14.77
N GLU A 87 -7.34 -3.96 14.70
CA GLU A 87 -7.42 -4.80 15.90
C GLU A 87 -6.16 -4.64 16.76
N GLU A 88 -4.97 -4.65 16.15
CA GLU A 88 -3.72 -4.47 16.88
C GLU A 88 -3.61 -3.10 17.54
N VAL A 89 -3.95 -2.03 16.78
CA VAL A 89 -3.77 -0.65 17.23
C VAL A 89 -4.77 -0.27 18.30
N PHE A 90 -6.02 -0.72 18.18
CA PHE A 90 -7.11 -0.36 19.10
C PHE A 90 -7.39 -1.43 20.16
N LYS A 91 -6.60 -2.48 20.18
CA LYS A 91 -6.72 -3.51 21.21
C LYS A 91 -6.24 -2.97 22.55
N LYS A 92 -7.06 -3.10 23.54
CA LYS A 92 -6.72 -2.72 24.91
C LYS A 92 -6.44 -3.93 25.77
#